data_c86bce25e4acc2b7333f97bd4d30aaaf
#
_entry.id   c86bce25e4acc2b7333f97bd4d30aaaf
#
_cell.length_a   1.000
_cell.length_b   1.000
_cell.length_c   1.000
_cell.angle_alpha   90.00
_cell.angle_beta   90.00
_cell.angle_gamma   90.00
#
_symmetry.space_group_name_H-M   'P 1'
#
loop_
_entity.id
_entity.type
_entity.pdbx_description
1 polymer ?
#
loop_
_entity_poly.entity_id
_entity_poly.type
_entity_poly.pdbx_seq_one_letter_code
_entity_poly.pdbx_strand_id
1 'polypeptide(L)'
;VGIREATIAGQGIGMALRGLRPLAEIQYLDYLAYAIQILSDDLACLRYRTKAGQKAPLIVSTRGHRLEGIWHSGSPMQFILGALRGMLVLVPRNMTQAAGFYNLLLQCDDPALVIEPLNGYRLKEKLPENLGDFTIPVGVPEILDEGTDVTLVTYGSCVRVAQDAMKQLQQCGISVELIDVQSL
;
A
#
# COMPACT_ATOMS: atom_id res chain seq x y z
N VAL A 1 17.66 -15.04 8.58
CA VAL A 1 17.51 -13.70 9.18
C VAL A 1 16.71 -13.84 10.47
N GLY A 2 17.16 -13.20 11.57
CA GLY A 2 16.36 -13.14 12.79
C GLY A 2 15.09 -12.28 12.57
N ILE A 3 14.05 -12.52 13.36
CA ILE A 3 12.82 -11.71 13.32
C ILE A 3 13.09 -10.37 14.00
N ARG A 4 13.60 -9.43 13.20
CA ARG A 4 13.82 -8.01 13.55
C ARG A 4 13.57 -7.15 12.32
N GLU A 5 12.54 -6.37 12.35
CA GLU A 5 12.04 -5.58 11.22
C GLU A 5 13.09 -4.56 10.75
N ALA A 6 13.83 -3.94 11.69
CA ALA A 6 14.94 -3.06 11.37
C ALA A 6 16.05 -3.77 10.56
N THR A 7 16.35 -5.03 10.90
CA THR A 7 17.35 -5.83 10.17
C THR A 7 16.81 -6.21 8.78
N ILE A 8 15.54 -6.60 8.68
CA ILE A 8 14.90 -6.93 7.40
C ILE A 8 14.96 -5.71 6.46
N ALA A 9 14.54 -4.54 6.96
CA ALA A 9 14.59 -3.30 6.19
C ALA A 9 16.03 -2.92 5.79
N GLY A 10 16.98 -2.96 6.73
CA GLY A 10 18.38 -2.61 6.48
C GLY A 10 19.04 -3.53 5.46
N GLN A 11 18.78 -4.84 5.51
CA GLN A 11 19.26 -5.78 4.49
C GLN A 11 18.64 -5.49 3.13
N GLY A 12 17.33 -5.19 3.08
CA GLY A 12 16.64 -4.78 1.85
C GLY A 12 17.27 -3.54 1.23
N ILE A 13 17.57 -2.51 2.03
CA ILE A 13 18.27 -1.31 1.56
C ILE A 13 19.65 -1.67 0.96
N GLY A 14 20.42 -2.46 1.69
CA GLY A 14 21.74 -2.90 1.21
C GLY A 14 21.68 -3.67 -0.11
N MET A 15 20.71 -4.56 -0.27
CA MET A 15 20.47 -5.31 -1.51
C MET A 15 20.08 -4.36 -2.65
N ALA A 16 19.19 -3.39 -2.38
CA ALA A 16 18.75 -2.42 -3.37
C ALA A 16 19.90 -1.52 -3.85
N LEU A 17 20.77 -1.08 -2.94
CA LEU A 17 21.98 -0.32 -3.27
C LEU A 17 22.99 -1.11 -4.11
N ARG A 18 22.94 -2.43 -4.07
CA ARG A 18 23.73 -3.33 -4.93
C ARG A 18 23.06 -3.64 -6.27
N GLY A 19 21.96 -2.98 -6.61
CA GLY A 19 21.29 -3.10 -7.90
C GLY A 19 20.19 -4.18 -7.96
N LEU A 20 19.83 -4.78 -6.83
CA LEU A 20 18.70 -5.71 -6.77
C LEU A 20 17.39 -4.94 -6.58
N ARG A 21 16.26 -5.61 -6.80
CA ARG A 21 14.91 -5.12 -6.47
C ARG A 21 14.30 -6.02 -5.40
N PRO A 22 14.70 -5.82 -4.15
CA PRO A 22 14.24 -6.68 -3.06
C PRO A 22 12.79 -6.38 -2.69
N LEU A 23 12.08 -7.44 -2.31
CA LEU A 23 10.83 -7.37 -1.60
C LEU A 23 11.08 -7.84 -0.18
N ALA A 24 10.94 -6.93 0.79
CA ALA A 24 11.12 -7.19 2.20
C ALA A 24 9.75 -7.26 2.89
N GLU A 25 9.37 -8.43 3.40
CA GLU A 25 8.11 -8.60 4.10
C GLU A 25 8.26 -8.31 5.60
N ILE A 26 7.42 -7.41 6.11
CA ILE A 26 7.14 -7.23 7.53
C ILE A 26 5.78 -7.86 7.80
N GLN A 27 5.76 -8.83 8.69
CA GLN A 27 4.62 -9.75 8.85
C GLN A 27 3.28 -9.04 9.11
N TYR A 28 3.27 -8.00 9.96
CA TYR A 28 2.07 -7.21 10.25
C TYR A 28 2.40 -5.72 10.30
N LEU A 29 1.45 -4.89 9.90
CA LEU A 29 1.59 -3.44 9.87
C LEU A 29 1.95 -2.85 11.25
N ASP A 30 1.44 -3.45 12.32
CA ASP A 30 1.78 -3.04 13.69
C ASP A 30 3.29 -3.12 13.98
N TYR A 31 3.98 -4.05 13.35
CA TYR A 31 5.43 -4.25 13.56
C TYR A 31 6.30 -3.30 12.72
N LEU A 32 5.70 -2.56 11.79
CA LEU A 32 6.41 -1.56 11.01
C LEU A 32 7.11 -0.53 11.89
N ALA A 33 6.57 -0.25 13.08
CA ALA A 33 7.15 0.67 14.04
C ALA A 33 8.62 0.33 14.38
N TYR A 34 9.00 -0.96 14.37
CA TYR A 34 10.38 -1.39 14.63
C TYR A 34 11.34 -1.12 13.47
N ALA A 35 10.83 -0.84 12.29
CA ALA A 35 11.62 -0.49 11.11
C ALA A 35 11.52 0.99 10.72
N ILE A 36 10.60 1.74 11.33
CA ILE A 36 10.23 3.08 10.85
C ILE A 36 11.42 4.05 10.79
N GLN A 37 12.34 4.01 11.75
CA GLN A 37 13.51 4.86 11.74
C GLN A 37 14.39 4.57 10.52
N ILE A 38 14.67 3.31 10.27
CA ILE A 38 15.50 2.87 9.13
C ILE A 38 14.82 3.25 7.80
N LEU A 39 13.51 3.05 7.72
CA LEU A 39 12.75 3.40 6.53
C LEU A 39 12.65 4.91 6.30
N SER A 40 12.51 5.69 7.37
CA SER A 40 12.42 7.15 7.31
C SER A 40 13.78 7.80 7.02
N ASP A 41 14.77 7.52 7.86
CA ASP A 41 16.05 8.23 7.84
C ASP A 41 17.00 7.67 6.79
N ASP A 42 17.08 6.35 6.65
CA ASP A 42 18.03 5.74 5.73
C ASP A 42 17.48 5.53 4.33
N LEU A 43 16.21 5.14 4.19
CA LEU A 43 15.60 4.84 2.89
C LEU A 43 14.90 6.04 2.27
N ALA A 44 13.87 6.58 2.92
CA ALA A 44 13.04 7.65 2.36
C ALA A 44 13.85 8.91 2.01
N CYS A 45 14.85 9.25 2.83
CA CYS A 45 15.71 10.41 2.62
C CYS A 45 16.90 10.16 1.70
N LEU A 46 17.20 8.90 1.33
CA LEU A 46 18.42 8.53 0.62
C LEU A 46 18.60 9.31 -0.67
N ARG A 47 17.59 9.31 -1.51
CA ARG A 47 17.65 9.97 -2.83
C ARG A 47 17.85 11.47 -2.71
N TYR A 48 17.18 12.10 -1.75
CA TYR A 48 17.37 13.53 -1.45
C TYR A 48 18.77 13.84 -0.92
N ARG A 49 19.24 13.11 0.10
CA ARG A 49 20.56 13.32 0.72
C ARG A 49 21.72 13.13 -0.26
N THR A 50 21.56 12.21 -1.20
CA THR A 50 22.60 11.92 -2.20
C THR A 50 22.43 12.72 -3.48
N LYS A 51 21.55 13.73 -3.52
CA LYS A 51 21.24 14.54 -4.70
C LYS A 51 20.92 13.66 -5.92
N ALA A 52 20.06 12.66 -5.73
CA ALA A 52 19.68 11.64 -6.69
C ALA A 52 20.82 10.69 -7.15
N GLY A 53 21.98 10.74 -6.51
CA GLY A 53 23.12 9.87 -6.86
C GLY A 53 22.93 8.40 -6.46
N GLN A 54 22.04 8.10 -5.51
CA GLN A 54 21.73 6.73 -5.10
C GLN A 54 20.25 6.45 -5.19
N LYS A 55 19.91 5.26 -5.64
CA LYS A 55 18.56 4.71 -5.71
C LYS A 55 18.52 3.42 -4.92
N ALA A 56 17.45 3.23 -4.17
CA ALA A 56 17.22 2.00 -3.42
C ALA A 56 15.76 1.56 -3.61
N PRO A 57 15.42 0.90 -4.73
CA PRO A 57 14.06 0.46 -5.04
C PRO A 57 13.65 -0.75 -4.19
N LEU A 58 13.59 -0.54 -2.89
CA LEU A 58 13.10 -1.52 -1.93
C LEU A 58 11.59 -1.48 -1.87
N ILE A 59 10.95 -2.61 -2.08
CA ILE A 59 9.53 -2.81 -1.82
C ILE A 59 9.38 -3.41 -0.42
N VAL A 60 8.76 -2.68 0.49
CA VAL A 60 8.36 -3.21 1.79
C VAL A 60 6.91 -3.63 1.69
N SER A 61 6.63 -4.92 1.86
CA SER A 61 5.26 -5.41 1.95
C SER A 61 4.89 -5.69 3.40
N THR A 62 3.65 -5.42 3.75
CA THR A 62 3.10 -5.78 5.04
C THR A 62 1.60 -5.99 4.92
N ARG A 63 1.04 -6.78 5.81
CA ARG A 63 -0.40 -6.99 5.88
C ARG A 63 -0.96 -6.29 7.12
N GLY A 64 -2.08 -5.65 6.93
CA GLY A 64 -2.73 -4.90 8.00
C GLY A 64 -4.04 -4.28 7.52
N HIS A 65 -4.34 -3.11 8.02
CA HIS A 65 -5.56 -2.38 7.68
C HIS A 65 -6.80 -3.28 7.77
N ARG A 66 -6.83 -4.07 8.86
CA ARG A 66 -7.91 -5.00 9.15
C ARG A 66 -9.02 -4.26 9.86
N LEU A 67 -10.26 -4.51 9.49
CA LEU A 67 -11.43 -3.83 10.05
C LEU A 67 -11.97 -4.49 11.33
N GLU A 68 -11.49 -5.69 11.67
CA GLU A 68 -12.03 -6.51 12.73
C GLU A 68 -10.95 -6.97 13.70
N GLY A 69 -11.31 -7.08 14.97
CA GLY A 69 -10.45 -7.57 16.04
C GLY A 69 -9.50 -6.50 16.59
N ILE A 70 -8.76 -6.87 17.64
CA ILE A 70 -7.82 -5.99 18.32
C ILE A 70 -6.35 -6.34 18.04
N TRP A 71 -6.08 -7.56 17.57
CA TRP A 71 -4.75 -8.02 17.22
C TRP A 71 -4.50 -7.90 15.72
N HIS A 72 -3.35 -7.33 15.37
CA HIS A 72 -2.93 -7.13 13.97
C HIS A 72 -3.97 -6.37 13.12
N SER A 73 -4.64 -5.43 13.77
CA SER A 73 -5.70 -4.60 13.17
C SER A 73 -5.30 -3.14 13.06
N GLY A 74 -4.08 -2.80 13.51
CA GLY A 74 -3.58 -1.44 13.48
C GLY A 74 -3.58 -0.86 12.06
N SER A 75 -3.91 0.42 11.99
CA SER A 75 -3.81 1.20 10.76
C SER A 75 -3.24 2.59 11.09
N PRO A 76 -1.97 2.67 11.53
CA PRO A 76 -1.35 3.92 12.00
C PRO A 76 -0.93 4.81 10.83
N MET A 77 -1.84 5.07 9.88
CA MET A 77 -1.54 5.73 8.61
C MET A 77 -1.01 7.15 8.80
N GLN A 78 -1.53 7.90 9.77
CA GLN A 78 -1.04 9.25 10.07
C GLN A 78 0.46 9.24 10.43
N PHE A 79 0.87 8.27 11.25
CA PHE A 79 2.28 8.08 11.62
C PHE A 79 3.13 7.67 10.40
N ILE A 80 2.64 6.73 9.60
CA ILE A 80 3.33 6.22 8.41
C ILE A 80 3.55 7.37 7.41
N LEU A 81 2.49 8.08 7.04
CA LEU A 81 2.55 9.18 6.06
C LEU A 81 3.40 10.35 6.56
N GLY A 82 3.39 10.59 7.88
CA GLY A 82 4.24 11.63 8.48
C GLY A 82 5.71 11.27 8.48
N ALA A 83 6.06 9.99 8.66
CA ALA A 83 7.43 9.52 8.78
C ALA A 83 8.07 9.15 7.43
N LEU A 84 7.34 8.54 6.50
CA LEU A 84 7.90 7.96 5.28
C LEU A 84 7.84 8.91 4.06
N ARG A 85 8.15 10.17 4.26
CA ARG A 85 8.21 11.16 3.17
C ARG A 85 9.36 10.82 2.22
N GLY A 86 9.02 10.44 0.99
CA GLY A 86 9.98 9.99 -0.01
C GLY A 86 9.87 8.49 -0.33
N MET A 87 8.89 7.82 0.25
CA MET A 87 8.43 6.48 -0.15
C MET A 87 7.02 6.56 -0.73
N LEU A 88 6.72 5.70 -1.68
CA LEU A 88 5.37 5.48 -2.15
C LEU A 88 4.61 4.64 -1.11
N VAL A 89 3.41 5.07 -0.70
CA VAL A 89 2.57 4.32 0.23
C VAL A 89 1.33 3.86 -0.50
N LEU A 90 1.19 2.56 -0.70
CA LEU A 90 0.15 1.95 -1.52
C LEU A 90 -0.72 1.03 -0.67
N VAL A 91 -2.03 1.19 -0.78
CA VAL A 91 -3.01 0.39 -0.02
C VAL A 91 -4.03 -0.18 -1.00
N PRO A 92 -3.71 -1.29 -1.68
CA PRO A 92 -4.62 -1.91 -2.63
C PRO A 92 -5.90 -2.37 -1.94
N ARG A 93 -7.06 -2.23 -2.59
CA ARG A 93 -8.34 -2.72 -2.05
C ARG A 93 -8.51 -4.24 -2.19
N ASN A 94 -7.77 -4.86 -3.13
CA ASN A 94 -7.83 -6.29 -3.42
C ASN A 94 -6.49 -6.80 -3.98
N MET A 95 -6.37 -8.12 -4.18
CA MET A 95 -5.12 -8.73 -4.63
C MET A 95 -4.83 -8.48 -6.12
N THR A 96 -5.85 -8.32 -6.95
CA THR A 96 -5.66 -7.93 -8.35
C THR A 96 -5.01 -6.56 -8.44
N GLN A 97 -5.49 -5.59 -7.66
CA GLN A 97 -4.89 -4.26 -7.59
C GLN A 97 -3.48 -4.30 -7.01
N ALA A 98 -3.24 -5.14 -5.99
CA ALA A 98 -1.90 -5.35 -5.45
C ALA A 98 -0.92 -5.83 -6.52
N ALA A 99 -1.32 -6.77 -7.37
CA ALA A 99 -0.48 -7.25 -8.46
C ALA A 99 -0.09 -6.12 -9.44
N GLY A 100 -1.04 -5.25 -9.81
CA GLY A 100 -0.76 -4.10 -10.66
C GLY A 100 0.23 -3.11 -10.04
N PHE A 101 0.16 -2.90 -8.73
CA PHE A 101 1.15 -2.11 -8.00
C PHE A 101 2.52 -2.79 -7.97
N TYR A 102 2.60 -4.08 -7.68
CA TYR A 102 3.88 -4.79 -7.71
C TYR A 102 4.52 -4.76 -9.09
N ASN A 103 3.74 -4.93 -10.16
CA ASN A 103 4.25 -4.82 -11.54
C ASN A 103 4.85 -3.43 -11.81
N LEU A 104 4.21 -2.36 -11.34
CA LEU A 104 4.74 -1.01 -11.44
C LEU A 104 6.03 -0.85 -10.62
N LEU A 105 6.01 -1.28 -9.36
CA LEU A 105 7.14 -1.12 -8.44
C LEU A 105 8.38 -1.88 -8.88
N LEU A 106 8.23 -3.03 -9.54
CA LEU A 106 9.35 -3.76 -10.12
C LEU A 106 10.05 -3.00 -11.26
N GLN A 107 9.41 -1.99 -11.81
CA GLN A 107 9.95 -1.10 -12.84
C GLN A 107 10.34 0.29 -12.30
N CYS A 108 9.91 0.62 -11.09
CA CYS A 108 10.12 1.91 -10.44
C CYS A 108 11.46 1.97 -9.71
N ASP A 109 12.07 3.14 -9.64
CA ASP A 109 13.31 3.38 -8.88
C ASP A 109 13.08 3.92 -7.46
N ASP A 110 11.85 4.27 -7.13
CA ASP A 110 11.51 4.79 -5.81
C ASP A 110 11.13 3.66 -4.84
N PRO A 111 11.49 3.79 -3.56
CA PRO A 111 11.09 2.82 -2.55
C PRO A 111 9.60 2.91 -2.25
N ALA A 112 9.00 1.79 -1.87
CA ALA A 112 7.57 1.72 -1.61
C ALA A 112 7.24 0.90 -0.36
N LEU A 113 6.12 1.27 0.28
CA LEU A 113 5.42 0.47 1.27
C LEU A 113 4.08 0.03 0.67
N VAL A 114 3.85 -1.27 0.57
CA VAL A 114 2.57 -1.85 0.15
C VAL A 114 1.88 -2.44 1.37
N ILE A 115 0.71 -1.92 1.70
CA ILE A 115 -0.09 -2.38 2.83
C ILE A 115 -1.25 -3.22 2.29
N GLU A 116 -1.08 -4.52 2.35
CA GLU A 116 -2.07 -5.47 1.84
C GLU A 116 -3.22 -5.66 2.86
N PRO A 117 -4.49 -5.57 2.43
CA PRO A 117 -5.62 -5.77 3.33
C PRO A 117 -5.64 -7.21 3.86
N LEU A 118 -5.45 -7.39 5.16
CA LEU A 118 -5.39 -8.72 5.76
C LEU A 118 -6.65 -9.55 5.50
N ASN A 119 -7.83 -8.92 5.50
CA ASN A 119 -9.10 -9.58 5.19
C ASN A 119 -9.23 -9.96 3.70
N GLY A 120 -8.42 -9.37 2.83
CA GLY A 120 -8.41 -9.62 1.38
C GLY A 120 -7.87 -11.00 0.98
N TYR A 121 -6.95 -11.57 1.76
CA TYR A 121 -6.27 -12.82 1.40
C TYR A 121 -7.19 -14.05 1.20
N ARG A 122 -8.39 -14.02 1.77
CA ARG A 122 -9.36 -15.12 1.65
C ARG A 122 -10.47 -14.83 0.65
N LEU A 123 -10.48 -13.65 0.05
CA LEU A 123 -11.44 -13.29 -0.97
C LEU A 123 -11.03 -13.92 -2.30
N LYS A 124 -12.01 -14.52 -2.97
CA LYS A 124 -11.80 -15.06 -4.31
C LYS A 124 -12.03 -13.95 -5.33
N GLU A 125 -11.09 -13.80 -6.24
CA GLU A 125 -11.14 -12.84 -7.33
C GLU A 125 -10.98 -13.57 -8.66
N LYS A 126 -11.52 -12.98 -9.73
CA LYS A 126 -11.25 -13.46 -11.08
C LYS A 126 -9.82 -13.06 -11.44
N LEU A 127 -8.99 -14.04 -11.76
CA LEU A 127 -7.63 -13.79 -12.20
C LEU A 127 -7.65 -13.06 -13.56
N PRO A 128 -7.02 -11.89 -13.69
CA PRO A 128 -6.90 -11.22 -14.97
C PRO A 128 -5.96 -11.98 -15.91
N GLU A 129 -6.27 -11.97 -17.21
CA GLU A 129 -5.48 -12.68 -18.24
C GLU A 129 -4.08 -12.10 -18.38
N ASN A 130 -3.92 -10.80 -18.12
CA ASN A 130 -2.66 -10.04 -18.22
C ASN A 130 -2.02 -9.77 -16.85
N LEU A 131 -2.14 -10.69 -15.90
CA LEU A 131 -1.69 -10.49 -14.51
C LEU A 131 -0.24 -10.00 -14.39
N GLY A 132 0.65 -10.42 -15.27
CA GLY A 132 2.07 -10.02 -15.25
C GLY A 132 2.39 -8.71 -15.94
N ASP A 133 1.45 -8.13 -16.67
CA ASP A 133 1.74 -7.02 -17.60
C ASP A 133 1.08 -5.69 -17.22
N PHE A 134 -0.10 -5.74 -16.58
CA PHE A 134 -0.79 -4.50 -16.23
C PHE A 134 -0.17 -3.81 -15.02
N THR A 135 -0.22 -2.50 -15.02
CA THR A 135 0.23 -1.65 -13.90
C THR A 135 -0.89 -0.72 -13.47
N ILE A 136 -0.83 -0.28 -12.22
CA ILE A 136 -1.73 0.74 -11.67
C ILE A 136 -0.93 2.00 -11.39
N PRO A 137 -1.35 3.16 -11.93
CA PRO A 137 -0.62 4.40 -11.74
C PRO A 137 -0.67 4.87 -10.28
N VAL A 138 0.45 5.34 -9.76
CA VAL A 138 0.55 5.94 -8.43
C VAL A 138 0.10 7.40 -8.49
N GLY A 139 -0.57 7.86 -7.44
CA GLY A 139 -1.06 9.25 -7.34
C GLY A 139 -2.34 9.51 -8.13
N VAL A 140 -2.94 8.49 -8.72
CA VAL A 140 -4.18 8.58 -9.47
C VAL A 140 -5.27 7.81 -8.72
N PRO A 141 -6.28 8.49 -8.12
CA PRO A 141 -7.41 7.80 -7.51
C PRO A 141 -8.29 7.16 -8.59
N GLU A 142 -8.99 6.10 -8.22
CA GLU A 142 -9.92 5.40 -9.10
C GLU A 142 -11.36 5.73 -8.70
N ILE A 143 -12.16 6.20 -9.65
CA ILE A 143 -13.61 6.35 -9.47
C ILE A 143 -14.22 4.99 -9.72
N LEU A 144 -14.74 4.36 -8.67
CA LEU A 144 -15.34 3.03 -8.72
C LEU A 144 -16.81 3.09 -9.14
N ASP A 145 -17.50 4.13 -8.72
CA ASP A 145 -18.89 4.41 -9.05
C ASP A 145 -19.10 5.90 -9.20
N GLU A 146 -19.86 6.33 -10.18
CA GLU A 146 -20.25 7.73 -10.37
C GLU A 146 -21.56 8.02 -9.61
N GLY A 147 -21.68 9.22 -9.05
CA GLY A 147 -22.86 9.67 -8.31
C GLY A 147 -22.96 11.19 -8.21
N THR A 148 -24.11 11.69 -7.81
CA THR A 148 -24.43 13.13 -7.83
C THR A 148 -24.79 13.74 -6.49
N ASP A 149 -25.15 12.93 -5.49
CA ASP A 149 -25.64 13.43 -4.22
C ASP A 149 -24.57 13.44 -3.12
N VAL A 150 -23.74 12.40 -3.10
CA VAL A 150 -22.66 12.22 -2.07
C VAL A 150 -21.42 11.63 -2.71
N THR A 151 -20.26 12.15 -2.39
CA THR A 151 -18.97 11.55 -2.72
C THR A 151 -18.37 10.88 -1.49
N LEU A 152 -18.10 9.56 -1.58
CA LEU A 152 -17.36 8.79 -0.59
C LEU A 152 -15.92 8.60 -1.06
N VAL A 153 -14.97 9.08 -0.27
CA VAL A 153 -13.53 8.93 -0.54
C VAL A 153 -12.95 7.99 0.50
N THR A 154 -12.31 6.90 0.08
CA THR A 154 -11.76 5.91 0.99
C THR A 154 -10.60 5.14 0.34
N TYR A 155 -10.06 4.13 1.03
CA TYR A 155 -8.99 3.27 0.53
C TYR A 155 -8.98 1.89 1.21
N GLY A 156 -8.31 0.93 0.58
CA GLY A 156 -8.03 -0.39 1.13
C GLY A 156 -9.29 -1.15 1.55
N SER A 157 -9.27 -1.74 2.74
CA SER A 157 -10.39 -2.55 3.25
C SER A 157 -11.71 -1.78 3.40
N CYS A 158 -11.63 -0.45 3.59
CA CYS A 158 -12.83 0.38 3.76
C CYS A 158 -13.63 0.54 2.46
N VAL A 159 -13.02 0.31 1.30
CA VAL A 159 -13.72 0.36 0.01
C VAL A 159 -14.92 -0.61 -0.01
N ARG A 160 -14.72 -1.84 0.47
CA ARG A 160 -15.82 -2.82 0.52
C ARG A 160 -16.95 -2.38 1.45
N VAL A 161 -16.61 -1.78 2.60
CA VAL A 161 -17.61 -1.24 3.53
C VAL A 161 -18.39 -0.10 2.89
N ALA A 162 -17.70 0.78 2.16
CA ALA A 162 -18.33 1.87 1.42
C ALA A 162 -19.28 1.32 0.33
N GLN A 163 -18.86 0.32 -0.43
CA GLN A 163 -19.70 -0.34 -1.44
C GLN A 163 -20.97 -0.96 -0.85
N ASP A 164 -20.86 -1.56 0.34
CA ASP A 164 -22.05 -2.12 1.02
C ASP A 164 -22.96 -1.01 1.57
N ALA A 165 -22.42 0.09 2.06
CA ALA A 165 -23.19 1.28 2.45
C ALA A 165 -23.90 1.92 1.25
N MET A 166 -23.24 2.02 0.10
CA MET A 166 -23.83 2.55 -1.13
C MET A 166 -25.08 1.80 -1.57
N LYS A 167 -25.06 0.46 -1.48
CA LYS A 167 -26.25 -0.36 -1.80
C LYS A 167 -27.46 0.01 -0.94
N GLN A 168 -27.23 0.36 0.33
CA GLN A 168 -28.29 0.80 1.25
C GLN A 168 -28.75 2.23 0.92
N LEU A 169 -27.83 3.12 0.61
CA LEU A 169 -28.13 4.51 0.22
C LEU A 169 -28.95 4.55 -1.09
N GLN A 170 -28.61 3.71 -2.06
CA GLN A 170 -29.36 3.57 -3.31
C GLN A 170 -30.83 3.16 -3.08
N GLN A 171 -31.11 2.31 -2.08
CA GLN A 171 -32.48 1.97 -1.70
C GLN A 171 -33.26 3.17 -1.14
N CYS A 172 -32.55 4.17 -0.61
CA CYS A 172 -33.11 5.44 -0.14
C CYS A 172 -33.17 6.50 -1.25
N GLY A 173 -32.81 6.17 -2.49
CA GLY A 173 -32.81 7.09 -3.62
C GLY A 173 -31.61 8.06 -3.66
N ILE A 174 -30.55 7.76 -2.90
CA ILE A 174 -29.34 8.60 -2.83
C ILE A 174 -28.29 8.06 -3.81
N SER A 175 -27.82 8.90 -4.72
CA SER A 175 -26.78 8.61 -5.70
C SER A 175 -25.39 8.91 -5.12
N VAL A 176 -24.51 7.93 -5.09
CA VAL A 176 -23.21 8.01 -4.42
C VAL A 176 -22.07 7.83 -5.41
N GLU A 177 -21.15 8.77 -5.45
CA GLU A 177 -19.84 8.60 -6.08
C GLU A 177 -18.89 7.92 -5.10
N LEU A 178 -18.14 6.90 -5.54
CA LEU A 178 -17.14 6.22 -4.72
C LEU A 178 -15.75 6.37 -5.34
N ILE A 179 -14.83 6.92 -4.58
CA ILE A 179 -13.44 7.13 -4.98
C ILE A 179 -12.51 6.31 -4.08
N ASP A 180 -11.70 5.43 -4.70
CA ASP A 180 -10.59 4.71 -4.06
C ASP A 180 -9.29 5.49 -4.26
N VAL A 181 -8.71 6.00 -3.15
CA VAL A 181 -7.47 6.78 -3.20
C VAL A 181 -6.25 5.90 -3.50
N GLN A 182 -6.25 4.66 -3.10
CA GLN A 182 -5.28 3.57 -3.38
C GLN A 182 -3.78 3.89 -3.17
N SER A 183 -3.34 5.10 -3.41
CA SER A 183 -1.98 5.60 -3.12
C SER A 183 -2.06 6.86 -2.25
N LEU A 184 -1.34 6.87 -1.14
CA LEU A 184 -1.46 7.85 -0.06
C LEU A 184 -0.20 8.70 0.08
#